data_ae1989b244b36e0deae3953639e47d6b
#
_entry.id   ae1989b244b36e0deae3953639e47d6b
#
_cell.length_a   1.000
_cell.length_b   1.000
_cell.length_c   1.000
_cell.angle_alpha   90.00
_cell.angle_beta   90.00
_cell.angle_gamma   90.00
#
_symmetry.space_group_name_H-M   'P 1'
#
loop_
_entity.id
_entity.type
_entity.pdbx_description
1 polymer ?
#
loop_
_entity_poly.entity_id
_entity_poly.type
_entity_poly.pdbx_seq_one_letter_code
_entity_poly.pdbx_strand_id
1 'polypeptide(L)'
;DMASFPIILKLYQKIFIHDTLKAGVYEVREGMSIRQVLDMISNVDNAEMNRILVIEGTTFKQLVEALKKDALVKKEVSNLPMDQLLKALDIPYTHAEGLFAPDTYFFAKGESDKKILTDLYKRQMKALDEAWANRAANLPYKDKYEALIMASIIEKETNVDRELEQVSGVFARRLQLGMRLQTDPTVIYGMADKYTGNITRQDL
;
A
#
# COMPACT_ATOMS: atom_id res chain seq x y z
N ASP A 1 33.23 -16.57 20.98
CA ASP A 1 32.04 -16.40 21.84
C ASP A 1 30.97 -15.58 21.10
N MET A 2 29.96 -16.25 20.57
CA MET A 2 28.89 -15.61 19.78
C MET A 2 28.02 -14.65 20.60
N ALA A 3 28.01 -14.69 21.91
CA ALA A 3 27.19 -13.88 22.77
C ALA A 3 27.63 -12.40 22.90
N SER A 4 28.91 -12.12 22.68
CA SER A 4 29.48 -10.77 22.76
C SER A 4 29.43 -10.00 21.43
N PHE A 5 29.17 -10.67 20.33
CA PHE A 5 29.14 -10.08 18.98
C PHE A 5 28.12 -8.95 18.82
N PRO A 6 26.86 -9.08 19.30
CA PRO A 6 25.88 -7.99 19.17
C PRO A 6 26.23 -6.73 19.96
N ILE A 7 26.94 -6.88 21.10
CA ILE A 7 27.34 -5.75 21.96
C ILE A 7 28.48 -4.98 21.30
N ILE A 8 29.46 -5.69 20.76
CA ILE A 8 30.60 -5.10 20.06
C ILE A 8 30.13 -4.34 18.81
N LEU A 9 29.18 -4.90 18.05
CA LEU A 9 28.59 -4.27 16.88
C LEU A 9 27.84 -2.97 17.25
N LYS A 10 27.05 -2.98 18.32
CA LYS A 10 26.35 -1.78 18.82
C LYS A 10 27.31 -0.69 19.31
N LEU A 11 28.41 -1.09 19.96
CA LEU A 11 29.41 -0.15 20.45
C LEU A 11 30.18 0.47 19.27
N TYR A 12 30.57 -0.33 18.31
CA TYR A 12 31.27 0.12 17.10
C TYR A 12 30.37 1.05 16.26
N GLN A 13 29.10 0.71 16.08
CA GLN A 13 28.12 1.56 15.40
C GLN A 13 28.00 2.95 16.06
N LYS A 14 27.92 2.97 17.40
CA LYS A 14 27.76 4.22 18.18
C LYS A 14 28.97 5.16 18.09
N ILE A 15 30.16 4.59 17.86
CA ILE A 15 31.44 5.34 17.89
C ILE A 15 31.88 5.74 16.47
N PHE A 16 31.66 4.87 15.47
CA PHE A 16 32.29 5.01 14.16
C PHE A 16 31.31 5.20 13.00
N ILE A 17 29.99 4.98 13.21
CA ILE A 17 28.98 5.08 12.16
C ILE A 17 27.93 6.10 12.58
N HIS A 18 27.92 7.24 11.89
CA HIS A 18 26.92 8.30 12.10
C HIS A 18 25.62 8.02 11.32
N ASP A 19 25.63 7.05 10.39
CA ASP A 19 24.48 6.70 9.57
C ASP A 19 23.66 5.56 10.18
N THR A 20 22.38 5.60 9.93
CA THR A 20 21.46 4.54 10.35
C THR A 20 21.66 3.30 9.48
N LEU A 21 21.78 2.13 10.12
CA LEU A 21 21.80 0.86 9.39
C LEU A 21 20.50 0.69 8.61
N LYS A 22 20.62 0.32 7.35
CA LYS A 22 19.48 0.15 6.45
C LYS A 22 19.04 -1.31 6.45
N ALA A 23 17.74 -1.55 6.47
CA ALA A 23 17.21 -2.88 6.28
C ALA A 23 17.38 -3.30 4.82
N GLY A 24 17.85 -4.52 4.58
CA GLY A 24 18.08 -5.05 3.24
C GLY A 24 18.73 -6.42 3.27
N VAL A 25 18.90 -7.02 2.11
CA VAL A 25 19.71 -8.23 1.91
C VAL A 25 21.07 -7.79 1.38
N TYR A 26 22.13 -8.24 2.01
CA TYR A 26 23.51 -7.89 1.69
C TYR A 26 24.32 -9.14 1.44
N GLU A 27 25.10 -9.15 0.37
CA GLU A 27 26.01 -10.25 0.06
C GLU A 27 27.32 -10.07 0.85
N VAL A 28 27.47 -10.81 1.95
CA VAL A 28 28.71 -10.81 2.73
C VAL A 28 29.65 -11.87 2.19
N ARG A 29 30.84 -11.46 1.74
CA ARG A 29 31.84 -12.35 1.20
C ARG A 29 32.89 -12.71 2.27
N GLU A 30 33.42 -13.92 2.17
CA GLU A 30 34.49 -14.36 3.04
C GLU A 30 35.71 -13.42 2.94
N GLY A 31 36.28 -13.05 4.10
CA GLY A 31 37.41 -12.11 4.17
C GLY A 31 37.02 -10.62 4.33
N MET A 32 35.75 -10.28 4.31
CA MET A 32 35.33 -8.90 4.62
C MET A 32 35.56 -8.57 6.09
N SER A 33 36.14 -7.40 6.36
CA SER A 33 36.26 -6.86 7.70
C SER A 33 34.92 -6.37 8.24
N ILE A 34 34.76 -6.30 9.57
CA ILE A 34 33.55 -5.75 10.22
C ILE A 34 33.22 -4.34 9.71
N ARG A 35 34.25 -3.51 9.50
CA ARG A 35 34.06 -2.15 8.96
C ARG A 35 33.47 -2.17 7.57
N GLN A 36 33.97 -3.00 6.66
CA GLN A 36 33.42 -3.15 5.31
C GLN A 36 31.97 -3.63 5.32
N VAL A 37 31.63 -4.56 6.21
CA VAL A 37 30.24 -5.02 6.36
C VAL A 37 29.36 -3.90 6.88
N LEU A 38 29.80 -3.12 7.86
CA LEU A 38 29.02 -2.00 8.40
C LEU A 38 28.87 -0.86 7.40
N ASP A 39 29.91 -0.50 6.66
CA ASP A 39 29.85 0.48 5.58
C ASP A 39 28.87 0.02 4.47
N MET A 40 28.90 -1.28 4.15
CA MET A 40 27.97 -1.87 3.18
C MET A 40 26.51 -1.77 3.63
N ILE A 41 26.18 -2.09 4.88
CA ILE A 41 24.81 -2.04 5.39
C ILE A 41 24.34 -0.62 5.77
N SER A 42 25.25 0.35 5.82
CA SER A 42 24.93 1.76 5.99
C SER A 42 24.59 2.46 4.66
N ASN A 43 25.04 1.90 3.53
CA ASN A 43 24.80 2.48 2.21
C ASN A 43 23.62 1.76 1.53
N VAL A 44 22.59 2.53 1.19
CA VAL A 44 21.35 2.03 0.53
C VAL A 44 21.64 1.40 -0.83
N ASP A 45 22.65 1.92 -1.55
CA ASP A 45 23.00 1.43 -2.89
C ASP A 45 23.56 0.00 -2.89
N ASN A 46 24.03 -0.48 -1.75
CA ASN A 46 24.54 -1.84 -1.59
C ASN A 46 23.47 -2.85 -1.12
N ALA A 47 22.28 -2.38 -0.78
CA ALA A 47 21.19 -3.29 -0.39
C ALA A 47 20.53 -3.87 -1.64
N GLU A 48 20.57 -5.19 -1.80
CA GLU A 48 19.70 -5.88 -2.75
C GLU A 48 18.26 -5.80 -2.25
N MET A 49 17.62 -4.65 -2.45
CA MET A 49 16.22 -4.46 -2.12
C MET A 49 15.37 -4.68 -3.37
N ASN A 50 14.44 -5.59 -3.26
CA ASN A 50 13.38 -5.75 -4.24
C ASN A 50 12.33 -4.67 -4.01
N ARG A 51 11.58 -4.34 -5.06
CA ARG A 51 10.50 -3.35 -4.93
C ARG A 51 9.23 -3.86 -5.58
N ILE A 52 8.12 -3.55 -4.98
CA ILE A 52 6.80 -3.63 -5.60
C ILE A 52 6.23 -2.22 -5.68
N LEU A 53 5.75 -1.86 -6.85
CA LEU A 53 5.10 -0.57 -7.10
C LEU A 53 3.60 -0.79 -7.10
N VAL A 54 2.91 -0.10 -6.21
CA VAL A 54 1.45 -0.02 -6.16
C VAL A 54 1.07 1.38 -6.62
N ILE A 55 0.55 1.48 -7.83
CA ILE A 55 0.13 2.75 -8.44
C ILE A 55 -1.27 3.10 -7.92
N GLU A 56 -1.58 4.40 -7.83
CA GLU A 56 -2.90 4.91 -7.51
C GLU A 56 -3.95 4.27 -8.44
N GLY A 57 -5.13 4.00 -7.90
CA GLY A 57 -6.20 3.32 -8.65
C GLY A 57 -5.98 1.83 -8.93
N THR A 58 -4.87 1.21 -8.45
CA THR A 58 -4.70 -0.25 -8.51
C THR A 58 -5.76 -0.94 -7.67
N THR A 59 -6.47 -1.91 -8.24
CA THR A 59 -7.45 -2.72 -7.50
C THR A 59 -6.76 -3.71 -6.59
N PHE A 60 -7.43 -4.12 -5.51
CA PHE A 60 -6.87 -5.12 -4.61
C PHE A 60 -6.58 -6.46 -5.31
N LYS A 61 -7.44 -6.87 -6.26
CA LYS A 61 -7.21 -8.04 -7.10
C LYS A 61 -5.88 -7.94 -7.86
N GLN A 62 -5.60 -6.78 -8.46
CA GLN A 62 -4.35 -6.54 -9.19
C GLN A 62 -3.12 -6.58 -8.27
N LEU A 63 -3.23 -5.98 -7.07
CA LEU A 63 -2.16 -6.02 -6.07
C LEU A 63 -1.84 -7.46 -5.63
N VAL A 64 -2.87 -8.26 -5.31
CA VAL A 64 -2.70 -9.67 -4.93
C VAL A 64 -2.08 -10.48 -6.07
N GLU A 65 -2.52 -10.28 -7.30
CA GLU A 65 -1.95 -10.97 -8.46
C GLU A 65 -0.49 -10.56 -8.73
N ALA A 66 -0.13 -9.30 -8.51
CA ALA A 66 1.27 -8.85 -8.60
C ALA A 66 2.13 -9.56 -7.55
N LEU A 67 1.67 -9.64 -6.30
CA LEU A 67 2.35 -10.36 -5.23
C LEU A 67 2.49 -11.86 -5.55
N LYS A 68 1.45 -12.50 -6.10
CA LYS A 68 1.51 -13.91 -6.52
C LYS A 68 2.56 -14.17 -7.57
N LYS A 69 2.70 -13.28 -8.55
CA LYS A 69 3.63 -13.43 -9.67
C LYS A 69 5.08 -13.15 -9.30
N ASP A 70 5.32 -12.35 -8.26
CA ASP A 70 6.68 -11.99 -7.85
C ASP A 70 7.38 -13.20 -7.22
N ALA A 71 8.45 -13.68 -7.87
CA ALA A 71 9.20 -14.86 -7.43
C ALA A 71 10.03 -14.62 -6.14
N LEU A 72 10.24 -13.37 -5.76
CA LEU A 72 11.05 -12.98 -4.60
C LEU A 72 10.22 -12.86 -3.32
N VAL A 73 8.89 -12.84 -3.45
CA VAL A 73 7.94 -12.75 -2.35
C VAL A 73 7.56 -14.15 -1.86
N LYS A 74 7.62 -14.39 -0.56
CA LYS A 74 7.11 -15.60 0.08
C LYS A 74 5.58 -15.55 0.14
N LYS A 75 4.90 -16.55 -0.42
CA LYS A 75 3.42 -16.62 -0.48
C LYS A 75 2.86 -17.23 0.81
N GLU A 76 2.33 -16.40 1.69
CA GLU A 76 1.67 -16.85 2.93
C GLU A 76 0.14 -16.67 2.86
N VAL A 77 -0.32 -15.56 2.28
CA VAL A 77 -1.74 -15.21 2.27
C VAL A 77 -2.33 -14.96 0.88
N SER A 78 -1.52 -14.56 -0.10
CA SER A 78 -2.03 -14.20 -1.44
C SER A 78 -2.76 -15.33 -2.16
N ASN A 79 -2.47 -16.59 -1.83
CA ASN A 79 -3.17 -17.74 -2.40
C ASN A 79 -4.51 -18.08 -1.71
N LEU A 80 -4.85 -17.39 -0.62
CA LEU A 80 -6.12 -17.59 0.07
C LEU A 80 -7.28 -16.97 -0.72
N PRO A 81 -8.51 -17.49 -0.55
CA PRO A 81 -9.71 -16.80 -0.97
C PRO A 81 -9.79 -15.41 -0.34
N MET A 82 -10.41 -14.45 -1.04
CA MET A 82 -10.42 -13.04 -0.65
C MET A 82 -10.94 -12.79 0.76
N ASP A 83 -12.00 -13.46 1.15
CA ASP A 83 -12.60 -13.35 2.49
C ASP A 83 -11.69 -13.91 3.60
N GLN A 84 -10.89 -14.93 3.30
CA GLN A 84 -9.92 -15.49 4.23
C GLN A 84 -8.65 -14.65 4.30
N LEU A 85 -8.27 -14.01 3.20
CA LEU A 85 -7.10 -13.15 3.15
C LEU A 85 -7.26 -11.94 4.07
N LEU A 86 -8.39 -11.24 4.05
CA LEU A 86 -8.65 -10.12 4.94
C LEU A 86 -8.63 -10.54 6.42
N LYS A 87 -9.20 -11.71 6.74
CA LYS A 87 -9.14 -12.27 8.10
C LYS A 87 -7.71 -12.61 8.53
N ALA A 88 -6.90 -13.19 7.62
CA ALA A 88 -5.51 -13.52 7.90
C ALA A 88 -4.63 -12.27 8.12
N LEU A 89 -5.06 -11.11 7.63
CA LEU A 89 -4.44 -9.80 7.85
C LEU A 89 -5.00 -9.04 9.06
N ASP A 90 -5.97 -9.62 9.80
CA ASP A 90 -6.69 -8.97 10.90
C ASP A 90 -7.35 -7.64 10.49
N ILE A 91 -7.84 -7.56 9.24
CA ILE A 91 -8.49 -6.37 8.69
C ILE A 91 -10.00 -6.44 8.98
N PRO A 92 -10.57 -5.45 9.71
CA PRO A 92 -11.97 -5.49 10.16
C PRO A 92 -12.97 -5.04 9.10
N TYR A 93 -12.56 -4.91 7.84
CA TYR A 93 -13.39 -4.50 6.72
C TYR A 93 -13.82 -5.71 5.88
N THR A 94 -14.99 -5.62 5.26
CA THR A 94 -15.51 -6.68 4.36
C THR A 94 -14.99 -6.54 2.92
N HIS A 95 -14.57 -5.34 2.53
CA HIS A 95 -14.05 -5.04 1.20
C HIS A 95 -12.64 -4.49 1.31
N ALA A 96 -11.78 -4.93 0.41
CA ALA A 96 -10.35 -4.63 0.43
C ALA A 96 -9.96 -3.38 -0.35
N GLU A 97 -10.85 -2.87 -1.22
CA GLU A 97 -10.50 -1.75 -2.09
C GLU A 97 -10.20 -0.48 -1.30
N GLY A 98 -9.13 0.20 -1.71
CA GLY A 98 -8.65 1.43 -1.07
C GLY A 98 -7.92 1.24 0.25
N LEU A 99 -7.87 0.02 0.81
CA LEU A 99 -7.27 -0.22 2.13
C LEU A 99 -5.74 -0.36 2.13
N PHE A 100 -5.10 -0.36 0.96
CA PHE A 100 -3.65 -0.56 0.81
C PHE A 100 -3.04 0.65 0.12
N ALA A 101 -2.08 1.29 0.79
CA ALA A 101 -1.48 2.53 0.29
C ALA A 101 -0.80 2.32 -1.07
N PRO A 102 -1.07 3.19 -2.06
CA PRO A 102 -0.24 3.29 -3.24
C PRO A 102 1.13 3.84 -2.84
N ASP A 103 2.19 3.10 -3.14
CA ASP A 103 3.57 3.48 -2.82
C ASP A 103 4.55 2.53 -3.52
N THR A 104 5.82 2.89 -3.55
CA THR A 104 6.91 1.97 -3.84
C THR A 104 7.33 1.27 -2.55
N TYR A 105 6.98 0.01 -2.40
CA TYR A 105 7.36 -0.78 -1.24
C TYR A 105 8.65 -1.56 -1.50
N PHE A 106 9.68 -1.29 -0.70
CA PHE A 106 10.95 -2.01 -0.75
C PHE A 106 10.93 -3.16 0.25
N PHE A 107 11.41 -4.33 -0.16
CA PHE A 107 11.41 -5.53 0.66
C PHE A 107 12.63 -6.42 0.40
N ALA A 108 13.01 -7.22 1.40
CA ALA A 108 14.07 -8.21 1.26
C ALA A 108 13.56 -9.45 0.52
N LYS A 109 14.44 -10.12 -0.24
CA LYS A 109 14.10 -11.41 -0.88
C LYS A 109 13.59 -12.40 0.16
N GLY A 110 12.45 -13.02 -0.09
CA GLY A 110 11.79 -13.95 0.83
C GLY A 110 10.91 -13.29 1.88
N GLU A 111 10.72 -11.96 1.84
CA GLU A 111 9.72 -11.28 2.65
C GLU A 111 8.32 -11.83 2.33
N SER A 112 7.48 -11.97 3.35
CA SER A 112 6.14 -12.53 3.14
C SER A 112 5.15 -11.49 2.59
N ASP A 113 4.27 -11.94 1.71
CA ASP A 113 3.15 -11.13 1.21
C ASP A 113 2.22 -10.66 2.35
N LYS A 114 2.10 -11.45 3.43
CA LYS A 114 1.39 -11.04 4.64
C LYS A 114 2.00 -9.78 5.24
N LYS A 115 3.32 -9.73 5.38
CA LYS A 115 4.00 -8.56 5.94
C LYS A 115 3.87 -7.35 5.01
N ILE A 116 4.09 -7.53 3.70
CA ILE A 116 3.96 -6.47 2.69
C ILE A 116 2.56 -5.85 2.75
N LEU A 117 1.52 -6.69 2.68
CA LEU A 117 0.13 -6.22 2.76
C LEU A 117 -0.19 -5.54 4.10
N THR A 118 0.31 -6.09 5.21
CA THR A 118 0.12 -5.48 6.54
C THR A 118 0.74 -4.08 6.60
N ASP A 119 1.92 -3.89 6.05
CA ASP A 119 2.61 -2.60 6.07
C ASP A 119 1.92 -1.57 5.15
N LEU A 120 1.46 -1.99 3.96
CA LEU A 120 0.66 -1.14 3.08
C LEU A 120 -0.67 -0.74 3.74
N TYR A 121 -1.35 -1.67 4.40
CA TYR A 121 -2.57 -1.38 5.15
C TYR A 121 -2.33 -0.37 6.28
N LYS A 122 -1.29 -0.54 7.09
CA LYS A 122 -0.95 0.39 8.16
C LYS A 122 -0.64 1.79 7.64
N ARG A 123 0.07 1.90 6.51
CA ARG A 123 0.35 3.19 5.86
C ARG A 123 -0.94 3.87 5.43
N GLN A 124 -1.84 3.12 4.78
CA GLN A 124 -3.13 3.64 4.34
C GLN A 124 -3.99 4.11 5.51
N MET A 125 -4.08 3.31 6.58
CA MET A 125 -4.86 3.70 7.76
C MET A 125 -4.30 4.95 8.42
N LYS A 126 -2.98 5.08 8.51
CA LYS A 126 -2.34 6.29 9.04
C LYS A 126 -2.67 7.51 8.19
N ALA A 127 -2.50 7.44 6.88
CA ALA A 127 -2.83 8.54 5.97
C ALA A 127 -4.31 8.91 6.04
N LEU A 128 -5.19 7.92 6.11
CA LEU A 128 -6.64 8.13 6.24
C LEU A 128 -7.01 8.78 7.58
N ASP A 129 -6.39 8.37 8.68
CA ASP A 129 -6.62 8.96 10.00
C ASP A 129 -6.15 10.43 10.05
N GLU A 130 -5.00 10.73 9.47
CA GLU A 130 -4.48 12.10 9.36
C GLU A 130 -5.38 12.99 8.48
N ALA A 131 -5.80 12.48 7.32
CA ALA A 131 -6.72 13.20 6.44
C ALA A 131 -8.09 13.44 7.11
N TRP A 132 -8.62 12.42 7.79
CA TRP A 132 -9.89 12.53 8.50
C TRP A 132 -9.85 13.51 9.67
N ALA A 133 -8.75 13.56 10.41
CA ALA A 133 -8.57 14.51 11.51
C ALA A 133 -8.54 15.97 11.00
N ASN A 134 -7.97 16.19 9.82
CA ASN A 134 -7.83 17.52 9.22
C ASN A 134 -8.94 17.88 8.22
N ARG A 135 -10.00 17.09 8.14
CA ARG A 135 -11.08 17.28 7.17
C ARG A 135 -11.82 18.60 7.36
N ALA A 136 -12.35 19.14 6.27
CA ALA A 136 -13.26 20.27 6.35
C ALA A 136 -14.54 19.93 7.14
N ALA A 137 -15.15 20.93 7.77
CA ALA A 137 -16.46 20.75 8.40
C ALA A 137 -17.56 20.51 7.37
N ASN A 138 -18.64 19.83 7.78
CA ASN A 138 -19.84 19.60 6.98
C ASN A 138 -19.65 18.76 5.72
N LEU A 139 -18.68 17.84 5.71
CA LEU A 139 -18.59 16.85 4.67
C LEU A 139 -19.76 15.85 4.76
N PRO A 140 -20.25 15.32 3.62
CA PRO A 140 -21.38 14.40 3.58
C PRO A 140 -21.02 12.95 3.92
N TYR A 141 -19.91 12.73 4.60
CA TYR A 141 -19.41 11.41 4.98
C TYR A 141 -19.62 11.18 6.47
N LYS A 142 -20.16 10.02 6.84
CA LYS A 142 -20.41 9.64 8.24
C LYS A 142 -19.11 9.30 8.99
N ASP A 143 -18.19 8.66 8.28
CA ASP A 143 -16.91 8.21 8.83
C ASP A 143 -15.80 8.27 7.78
N LYS A 144 -14.57 7.97 8.23
CA LYS A 144 -13.39 7.97 7.37
C LYS A 144 -13.45 6.92 6.24
N TYR A 145 -14.19 5.81 6.44
CA TYR A 145 -14.30 4.78 5.42
C TYR A 145 -15.20 5.22 4.27
N GLU A 146 -16.31 5.93 4.55
CA GLU A 146 -17.11 6.56 3.50
C GLU A 146 -16.30 7.60 2.70
N ALA A 147 -15.42 8.36 3.37
CA ALA A 147 -14.51 9.27 2.68
C ALA A 147 -13.50 8.52 1.79
N LEU A 148 -12.98 7.37 2.23
CA LEU A 148 -12.09 6.53 1.44
C LEU A 148 -12.80 5.94 0.21
N ILE A 149 -14.05 5.51 0.36
CA ILE A 149 -14.88 5.06 -0.78
C ILE A 149 -15.02 6.19 -1.81
N MET A 150 -15.33 7.41 -1.37
CA MET A 150 -15.43 8.54 -2.29
C MET A 150 -14.08 8.85 -2.95
N ALA A 151 -12.98 8.81 -2.23
CA ALA A 151 -11.64 8.99 -2.78
C ALA A 151 -11.33 7.97 -3.88
N SER A 152 -11.73 6.71 -3.71
CA SER A 152 -11.53 5.67 -4.72
C SER A 152 -12.35 5.90 -6.00
N ILE A 153 -13.52 6.54 -5.89
CA ILE A 153 -14.35 6.92 -7.03
C ILE A 153 -13.71 8.10 -7.77
N ILE A 154 -13.26 9.13 -7.03
CA ILE A 154 -12.60 10.31 -7.58
C ILE A 154 -11.34 9.91 -8.33
N GLU A 155 -10.53 9.03 -7.77
CA GLU A 155 -9.32 8.49 -8.38
C GLU A 155 -9.58 7.82 -9.73
N LYS A 156 -10.74 7.19 -9.88
CA LYS A 156 -11.14 6.54 -11.15
C LYS A 156 -11.85 7.49 -12.13
N GLU A 157 -12.32 8.63 -11.68
CA GLU A 157 -13.01 9.61 -12.51
C GLU A 157 -12.04 10.51 -13.28
N THR A 158 -10.90 10.89 -12.65
CA THR A 158 -9.90 11.75 -13.28
C THR A 158 -8.49 11.38 -12.85
N ASN A 159 -7.53 11.47 -13.81
CA ASN A 159 -6.10 11.31 -13.58
C ASN A 159 -5.38 12.67 -13.51
N VAL A 160 -6.14 13.77 -13.44
CA VAL A 160 -5.59 15.12 -13.52
C VAL A 160 -5.67 15.77 -12.14
N ASP A 161 -4.55 15.91 -11.46
CA ASP A 161 -4.47 16.43 -10.09
C ASP A 161 -5.24 17.74 -9.88
N ARG A 162 -5.15 18.67 -10.83
CA ARG A 162 -5.86 19.97 -10.76
C ARG A 162 -7.38 19.85 -10.81
N GLU A 163 -7.94 18.71 -11.21
CA GLU A 163 -9.37 18.45 -11.32
C GLU A 163 -9.93 17.73 -10.08
N LEU A 164 -9.08 17.11 -9.26
CA LEU A 164 -9.49 16.32 -8.11
C LEU A 164 -10.38 17.11 -7.14
N GLU A 165 -10.03 18.37 -6.85
CA GLU A 165 -10.82 19.22 -5.96
C GLU A 165 -12.20 19.52 -6.56
N GLN A 166 -12.28 19.79 -7.86
CA GLN A 166 -13.55 20.10 -8.54
C GLN A 166 -14.46 18.87 -8.58
N VAL A 167 -13.91 17.72 -8.97
CA VAL A 167 -14.65 16.44 -9.02
C VAL A 167 -15.14 16.07 -7.62
N SER A 168 -14.27 16.17 -6.61
CA SER A 168 -14.64 15.96 -5.20
C SER A 168 -15.78 16.88 -4.76
N GLY A 169 -15.71 18.17 -5.11
CA GLY A 169 -16.75 19.15 -4.80
C GLY A 169 -18.09 18.80 -5.44
N VAL A 170 -18.10 18.34 -6.70
CA VAL A 170 -19.31 17.90 -7.40
C VAL A 170 -19.96 16.71 -6.68
N PHE A 171 -19.18 15.67 -6.33
CA PHE A 171 -19.72 14.50 -5.65
C PHE A 171 -20.21 14.81 -4.23
N ALA A 172 -19.44 15.59 -3.47
CA ALA A 172 -19.87 16.04 -2.14
C ALA A 172 -21.21 16.81 -2.22
N ARG A 173 -21.34 17.71 -3.20
CA ARG A 173 -22.58 18.46 -3.43
C ARG A 173 -23.76 17.57 -3.83
N ARG A 174 -23.53 16.58 -4.70
CA ARG A 174 -24.57 15.61 -5.07
C ARG A 174 -25.07 14.83 -3.85
N LEU A 175 -24.16 14.34 -3.00
CA LEU A 175 -24.54 13.65 -1.77
C LEU A 175 -25.34 14.54 -0.82
N GLN A 176 -24.92 15.80 -0.62
CA GLN A 176 -25.65 16.76 0.22
C GLN A 176 -27.07 17.03 -0.27
N LEU A 177 -27.28 16.98 -1.58
CA LEU A 177 -28.59 17.19 -2.22
C LEU A 177 -29.40 15.89 -2.39
N GLY A 178 -28.89 14.75 -1.94
CA GLY A 178 -29.54 13.44 -2.13
C GLY A 178 -29.57 12.97 -3.59
N MET A 179 -28.69 13.51 -4.44
CA MET A 179 -28.60 13.15 -5.86
C MET A 179 -27.77 11.88 -6.04
N ARG A 180 -28.08 11.13 -7.10
CA ARG A 180 -27.22 10.02 -7.53
C ARG A 180 -25.87 10.55 -8.00
N LEU A 181 -24.77 9.81 -7.75
CA LEU A 181 -23.43 10.20 -8.19
C LEU A 181 -23.30 10.19 -9.71
N GLN A 182 -23.89 9.20 -10.39
CA GLN A 182 -23.85 9.03 -11.85
C GLN A 182 -22.40 9.05 -12.39
N THR A 183 -21.62 8.13 -11.89
CA THR A 183 -20.21 7.98 -12.24
C THR A 183 -19.97 6.60 -12.83
N ASP A 184 -19.41 6.53 -14.03
CA ASP A 184 -19.16 5.31 -14.78
C ASP A 184 -18.23 4.34 -14.03
N PRO A 185 -17.16 4.79 -13.35
CA PRO A 185 -16.31 3.92 -12.56
C PRO A 185 -17.04 3.00 -11.59
N THR A 186 -18.13 3.45 -10.97
CA THR A 186 -18.91 2.62 -10.02
C THR A 186 -19.66 1.50 -10.73
N VAL A 187 -20.18 1.78 -11.93
CA VAL A 187 -20.86 0.79 -12.77
C VAL A 187 -19.84 -0.23 -13.26
N ILE A 188 -18.71 0.21 -13.78
CA ILE A 188 -17.62 -0.65 -14.25
C ILE A 188 -17.16 -1.58 -13.13
N TYR A 189 -16.94 -1.04 -11.93
CA TYR A 189 -16.53 -1.84 -10.77
C TYR A 189 -17.60 -2.86 -10.38
N GLY A 190 -18.88 -2.47 -10.39
CA GLY A 190 -20.02 -3.36 -10.11
C GLY A 190 -20.20 -4.48 -11.14
N MET A 191 -19.85 -4.23 -12.40
CA MET A 191 -19.87 -5.25 -13.45
C MET A 191 -18.74 -6.28 -13.28
N ALA A 192 -17.65 -5.93 -12.63
CA ALA A 192 -16.48 -6.80 -12.40
C ALA A 192 -16.01 -7.51 -13.68
N ASP A 193 -15.98 -8.85 -13.67
CA ASP A 193 -15.52 -9.65 -14.81
C ASP A 193 -16.50 -9.64 -16.03
N LYS A 194 -17.70 -9.04 -15.87
CA LYS A 194 -18.67 -8.90 -16.97
C LYS A 194 -18.41 -7.64 -17.82
N TYR A 195 -17.56 -6.75 -17.38
CA TYR A 195 -17.23 -5.54 -18.13
C TYR A 195 -16.43 -5.88 -19.40
N THR A 196 -16.98 -5.54 -20.57
CA THR A 196 -16.40 -5.84 -21.88
C THR A 196 -15.77 -4.64 -22.57
N GLY A 197 -15.61 -3.52 -21.86
CA GLY A 197 -15.04 -2.28 -22.40
C GLY A 197 -16.08 -1.18 -22.72
N ASN A 198 -17.38 -1.49 -22.70
CA ASN A 198 -18.46 -0.53 -22.91
C ASN A 198 -19.53 -0.68 -21.83
N ILE A 199 -20.15 0.46 -21.43
CA ILE A 199 -21.33 0.50 -20.58
C ILE A 199 -22.54 0.68 -21.51
N THR A 200 -23.57 -0.12 -21.33
CA THR A 200 -24.84 -0.01 -22.03
C THR A 200 -25.94 0.55 -21.12
N ARG A 201 -27.08 0.94 -21.71
CA ARG A 201 -28.24 1.37 -20.90
C ARG A 201 -28.79 0.30 -19.97
N GLN A 202 -28.49 -0.97 -20.24
CA GLN A 202 -28.91 -2.10 -19.38
C GLN A 202 -28.03 -2.27 -18.15
N ASP A 203 -26.85 -1.66 -18.16
CA ASP A 203 -25.88 -1.70 -17.05
C ASP A 203 -26.06 -0.55 -16.05
N LEU A 204 -26.87 0.48 -16.42
CA LEU A 204 -27.20 1.66 -15.62
C LEU A 204 -28.52 1.48 -14.85
#